data_30020cbb01d5e30cf230f58b88c67967
#
_entry.id   30020cbb01d5e30cf230f58b88c67967
#
_cell.length_a   1.000
_cell.length_b   1.000
_cell.length_c   1.000
_cell.angle_alpha   90.00
_cell.angle_beta   90.00
_cell.angle_gamma   90.00
#
_symmetry.space_group_name_H-M   'P 1'
#
loop_
_entity.id
_entity.type
_entity.pdbx_description
1 polymer ?
#
loop_
_entity_poly.entity_id
_entity_poly.type
_entity_poly.pdbx_seq_one_letter_code
_entity_poly.pdbx_strand_id
1 'polypeptide(L)'
;MKKPPIVILHGWGLSGSKFQPLVSLLVKKGYTVFAPDFPGFGSEAPPASAYHLSDYASFVATYLKKHHIVDPIFIGHSFGGRVSLKFSAMFPGLVRAYILTGTPGFTPVPRKKLMVFIAVAKIGNWIFQLPGFRLVQDSVRKWYYYVVGAREFYRANGVMRQVFKNIVEERLDALMVAIHVPCLLVWGQEDQITPTWIAKRMHETIEKSQLIILPDADHGVSFREPERFVDAIVPFLKTI
;
A
#
# COMPACT_ATOMS: atom_id res chain seq x y z
N MET A 1 -12.90 24.18 -16.01
CA MET A 1 -12.03 23.07 -16.49
C MET A 1 -12.53 21.76 -15.92
N LYS A 2 -12.43 20.65 -16.66
CA LYS A 2 -12.79 19.31 -16.17
C LYS A 2 -11.73 18.88 -15.13
N LYS A 3 -12.18 18.39 -13.96
CA LYS A 3 -11.26 17.91 -12.93
C LYS A 3 -10.51 16.67 -13.41
N PRO A 4 -9.23 16.49 -13.03
CA PRO A 4 -8.47 15.29 -13.38
C PRO A 4 -9.13 14.05 -12.75
N PRO A 5 -9.05 12.90 -13.44
CA PRO A 5 -9.54 11.65 -12.87
C PRO A 5 -8.69 11.22 -11.68
N ILE A 6 -9.31 10.51 -10.72
CA ILE A 6 -8.63 9.95 -9.56
C ILE A 6 -8.63 8.43 -9.70
N VAL A 7 -7.48 7.81 -9.45
CA VAL A 7 -7.34 6.36 -9.39
C VAL A 7 -6.88 5.97 -7.98
N ILE A 8 -7.72 5.19 -7.28
CA ILE A 8 -7.43 4.69 -5.94
C ILE A 8 -6.79 3.30 -6.05
N LEU A 9 -5.60 3.16 -5.52
CA LEU A 9 -4.82 1.93 -5.48
C LEU A 9 -4.84 1.38 -4.05
N HIS A 10 -5.53 0.27 -3.86
CA HIS A 10 -5.83 -0.30 -2.54
C HIS A 10 -4.63 -0.98 -1.86
N GLY A 11 -4.73 -1.22 -0.56
CA GLY A 11 -3.75 -1.95 0.23
C GLY A 11 -3.81 -3.48 0.04
N TRP A 12 -2.78 -4.18 0.51
CA TRP A 12 -2.75 -5.64 0.53
C TRP A 12 -3.93 -6.22 1.32
N GLY A 13 -4.54 -7.27 0.80
CA GLY A 13 -5.72 -7.91 1.42
C GLY A 13 -7.01 -7.09 1.36
N LEU A 14 -7.00 -5.94 0.69
CA LEU A 14 -8.17 -5.11 0.43
C LEU A 14 -8.61 -5.25 -1.04
N SER A 15 -9.67 -4.52 -1.39
CA SER A 15 -10.21 -4.41 -2.74
C SER A 15 -10.67 -2.96 -2.99
N GLY A 16 -10.92 -2.61 -4.24
CA GLY A 16 -11.48 -1.30 -4.62
C GLY A 16 -12.82 -1.03 -3.94
N SER A 17 -13.64 -2.06 -3.72
CA SER A 17 -14.93 -1.93 -3.03
C SER A 17 -14.81 -1.40 -1.61
N LYS A 18 -13.69 -1.64 -0.93
CA LYS A 18 -13.43 -1.12 0.43
C LYS A 18 -13.38 0.41 0.46
N PHE A 19 -13.06 1.04 -0.67
CA PHE A 19 -12.94 2.48 -0.81
C PHE A 19 -14.21 3.16 -1.35
N GLN A 20 -15.34 2.44 -1.48
CA GLN A 20 -16.61 3.01 -1.98
C GLN A 20 -17.08 4.26 -1.23
N PRO A 21 -16.97 4.36 0.11
CA PRO A 21 -17.31 5.60 0.82
C PRO A 21 -16.43 6.79 0.34
N LEU A 22 -15.12 6.59 0.19
CA LEU A 22 -14.20 7.61 -0.33
C LEU A 22 -14.52 7.97 -1.80
N VAL A 23 -14.78 6.97 -2.64
CA VAL A 23 -15.21 7.16 -4.04
C VAL A 23 -16.45 8.04 -4.09
N SER A 24 -17.48 7.72 -3.30
CA SER A 24 -18.74 8.47 -3.26
C SER A 24 -18.57 9.94 -2.87
N LEU A 25 -17.71 10.20 -1.89
CA LEU A 25 -17.41 11.57 -1.43
C LEU A 25 -16.67 12.37 -2.52
N LEU A 26 -15.70 11.78 -3.19
CA LEU A 26 -14.96 12.43 -4.27
C LEU A 26 -15.84 12.67 -5.51
N VAL A 27 -16.72 11.72 -5.86
CA VAL A 27 -17.71 11.87 -6.93
C VAL A 27 -18.68 13.02 -6.61
N LYS A 28 -19.17 13.12 -5.38
CA LYS A 28 -20.00 14.28 -4.93
C LYS A 28 -19.26 15.62 -5.07
N LYS A 29 -17.94 15.61 -4.99
CA LYS A 29 -17.09 16.78 -5.23
C LYS A 29 -16.77 16.99 -6.73
N GLY A 30 -17.34 16.19 -7.63
CA GLY A 30 -17.24 16.34 -9.09
C GLY A 30 -15.99 15.73 -9.72
N TYR A 31 -15.33 14.77 -9.06
CA TYR A 31 -14.23 13.98 -9.65
C TYR A 31 -14.77 12.72 -10.32
N THR A 32 -14.12 12.29 -11.41
CA THR A 32 -14.27 10.94 -11.94
C THR A 32 -13.29 10.04 -11.18
N VAL A 33 -13.78 8.97 -10.53
CA VAL A 33 -12.98 8.14 -9.64
C VAL A 33 -13.03 6.67 -10.07
N PHE A 34 -11.87 6.05 -10.10
CA PHE A 34 -11.68 4.62 -10.38
C PHE A 34 -10.99 3.96 -9.19
N ALA A 35 -11.39 2.74 -8.87
CA ALA A 35 -10.79 1.96 -7.80
C ALA A 35 -10.68 0.49 -8.26
N PRO A 36 -9.70 0.17 -9.15
CA PRO A 36 -9.52 -1.19 -9.63
C PRO A 36 -9.08 -2.14 -8.52
N ASP A 37 -9.48 -3.40 -8.64
CA ASP A 37 -8.89 -4.50 -7.89
C ASP A 37 -7.54 -4.87 -8.52
N PHE A 38 -6.53 -5.11 -7.70
CA PHE A 38 -5.28 -5.67 -8.18
C PHE A 38 -5.40 -7.19 -8.40
N PRO A 39 -4.63 -7.78 -9.34
CA PRO A 39 -4.55 -9.23 -9.50
C PRO A 39 -4.26 -9.94 -8.17
N GLY A 40 -5.12 -10.91 -7.84
CA GLY A 40 -5.10 -11.66 -6.57
C GLY A 40 -5.93 -11.04 -5.44
N PHE A 41 -6.69 -9.97 -5.72
CA PHE A 41 -7.54 -9.30 -4.74
C PHE A 41 -8.92 -8.98 -5.32
N GLY A 42 -9.92 -8.88 -4.43
CA GLY A 42 -11.28 -8.54 -4.84
C GLY A 42 -11.85 -9.50 -5.87
N SER A 43 -12.23 -8.97 -7.02
CA SER A 43 -12.78 -9.73 -8.15
C SER A 43 -11.70 -10.27 -9.11
N GLU A 44 -10.45 -9.82 -8.97
CA GLU A 44 -9.35 -10.22 -9.86
C GLU A 44 -8.71 -11.54 -9.40
N ALA A 45 -8.57 -12.48 -10.33
CA ALA A 45 -7.94 -13.77 -10.07
C ALA A 45 -6.46 -13.60 -9.66
N PRO A 46 -5.93 -14.52 -8.83
CA PRO A 46 -4.49 -14.55 -8.56
C PRO A 46 -3.68 -14.70 -9.85
N PRO A 47 -2.50 -14.06 -9.94
CA PRO A 47 -1.64 -14.20 -11.11
C PRO A 47 -1.12 -15.63 -11.24
N ALA A 48 -0.85 -16.06 -12.48
CA ALA A 48 -0.32 -17.40 -12.76
C ALA A 48 1.11 -17.62 -12.22
N SER A 49 1.88 -16.56 -12.08
CA SER A 49 3.24 -16.56 -11.51
C SER A 49 3.37 -15.49 -10.43
N ALA A 50 4.41 -15.58 -9.60
CA ALA A 50 4.61 -14.64 -8.51
C ALA A 50 5.00 -13.25 -9.02
N TYR A 51 4.10 -12.28 -8.87
CA TYR A 51 4.30 -10.90 -9.27
C TYR A 51 5.29 -10.16 -8.38
N HIS A 52 5.97 -9.18 -8.99
CA HIS A 52 6.74 -8.11 -8.38
C HIS A 52 5.96 -6.78 -8.44
N LEU A 53 6.46 -5.72 -7.81
CA LEU A 53 5.85 -4.39 -7.92
C LEU A 53 5.79 -3.86 -9.36
N SER A 54 6.76 -4.25 -10.22
CA SER A 54 6.76 -3.92 -11.63
C SER A 54 5.57 -4.48 -12.39
N ASP A 55 5.12 -5.69 -12.05
CA ASP A 55 3.98 -6.32 -12.70
C ASP A 55 2.68 -5.61 -12.34
N TYR A 56 2.54 -5.22 -11.06
CA TYR A 56 1.40 -4.40 -10.60
C TYR A 56 1.42 -3.00 -11.21
N ALA A 57 2.59 -2.37 -11.34
CA ALA A 57 2.71 -1.08 -12.02
C ALA A 57 2.31 -1.18 -13.50
N SER A 58 2.73 -2.27 -14.18
CA SER A 58 2.35 -2.56 -15.57
C SER A 58 0.85 -2.86 -15.71
N PHE A 59 0.25 -3.55 -14.74
CA PHE A 59 -1.19 -3.74 -14.66
C PHE A 59 -1.92 -2.39 -14.59
N VAL A 60 -1.47 -1.47 -13.73
CA VAL A 60 -2.05 -0.13 -13.61
C VAL A 60 -1.92 0.63 -14.93
N ALA A 61 -0.76 0.60 -15.60
CA ALA A 61 -0.57 1.25 -16.90
C ALA A 61 -1.54 0.71 -17.96
N THR A 62 -1.73 -0.62 -17.99
CA THR A 62 -2.69 -1.28 -18.88
C THR A 62 -4.13 -0.88 -18.54
N TYR A 63 -4.48 -0.78 -17.26
CA TYR A 63 -5.79 -0.32 -16.80
C TYR A 63 -6.08 1.12 -17.24
N LEU A 64 -5.11 2.03 -17.05
CA LEU A 64 -5.24 3.43 -17.50
C LEU A 64 -5.52 3.49 -19.01
N LYS A 65 -4.75 2.75 -19.80
CA LYS A 65 -4.91 2.68 -21.28
C LYS A 65 -6.29 2.13 -21.67
N LYS A 66 -6.70 1.01 -21.06
CA LYS A 66 -7.99 0.34 -21.33
C LYS A 66 -9.19 1.26 -21.06
N HIS A 67 -9.11 2.06 -20.00
CA HIS A 67 -10.20 2.95 -19.59
C HIS A 67 -10.03 4.39 -20.07
N HIS A 68 -9.07 4.66 -20.97
CA HIS A 68 -8.78 6.00 -21.50
C HIS A 68 -8.58 7.08 -20.42
N ILE A 69 -7.92 6.67 -19.30
CA ILE A 69 -7.62 7.56 -18.18
C ILE A 69 -6.32 8.29 -18.48
N VAL A 70 -6.40 9.60 -18.64
CA VAL A 70 -5.24 10.44 -18.98
C VAL A 70 -4.94 11.37 -17.81
N ASP A 71 -3.67 11.49 -17.46
CA ASP A 71 -3.12 12.41 -16.47
C ASP A 71 -3.88 12.36 -15.11
N PRO A 72 -4.03 11.13 -14.52
CA PRO A 72 -4.76 10.94 -13.28
C PRO A 72 -4.01 11.45 -12.06
N ILE A 73 -4.75 11.62 -10.96
CA ILE A 73 -4.20 11.67 -9.59
C ILE A 73 -4.29 10.28 -9.00
N PHE A 74 -3.16 9.76 -8.46
CA PHE A 74 -3.20 8.49 -7.74
C PHE A 74 -3.40 8.71 -6.24
N ILE A 75 -4.34 7.97 -5.64
CA ILE A 75 -4.45 7.80 -4.19
C ILE A 75 -3.96 6.40 -3.85
N GLY A 76 -2.75 6.28 -3.35
CA GLY A 76 -2.13 5.00 -3.02
C GLY A 76 -2.17 4.71 -1.52
N HIS A 77 -2.91 3.66 -1.12
CA HIS A 77 -2.93 3.20 0.27
C HIS A 77 -2.01 2.00 0.46
N SER A 78 -1.08 2.08 1.42
CA SER A 78 -0.23 0.96 1.85
C SER A 78 0.48 0.28 0.67
N PHE A 79 0.11 -0.95 0.30
CA PHE A 79 0.60 -1.66 -0.88
C PHE A 79 0.38 -0.85 -2.17
N GLY A 80 -0.80 -0.25 -2.35
CA GLY A 80 -1.09 0.61 -3.49
C GLY A 80 -0.16 1.83 -3.57
N GLY A 81 0.30 2.33 -2.42
CA GLY A 81 1.34 3.35 -2.35
C GLY A 81 2.70 2.84 -2.86
N ARG A 82 3.10 1.59 -2.52
CA ARG A 82 4.32 0.96 -3.06
C ARG A 82 4.24 0.81 -4.58
N VAL A 83 3.07 0.38 -5.10
CA VAL A 83 2.82 0.31 -6.54
C VAL A 83 2.93 1.71 -7.18
N SER A 84 2.41 2.75 -6.53
CA SER A 84 2.53 4.14 -6.99
C SER A 84 3.99 4.61 -7.09
N LEU A 85 4.83 4.29 -6.09
CA LEU A 85 6.27 4.58 -6.12
C LEU A 85 6.98 3.84 -7.26
N LYS A 86 6.64 2.58 -7.49
CA LYS A 86 7.19 1.81 -8.61
C LYS A 86 6.72 2.35 -9.95
N PHE A 87 5.43 2.73 -10.03
CA PHE A 87 4.84 3.31 -11.23
C PHE A 87 5.51 4.63 -11.63
N SER A 88 5.81 5.52 -10.66
CA SER A 88 6.46 6.80 -10.96
C SER A 88 7.82 6.63 -11.62
N ALA A 89 8.57 5.60 -11.25
CA ALA A 89 9.89 5.30 -11.83
C ALA A 89 9.79 4.61 -13.20
N MET A 90 8.78 3.75 -13.41
CA MET A 90 8.62 3.01 -14.67
C MET A 90 7.92 3.82 -15.75
N PHE A 91 7.01 4.70 -15.36
CA PHE A 91 6.13 5.45 -16.27
C PHE A 91 6.12 6.94 -15.91
N PRO A 92 7.28 7.64 -15.99
CA PRO A 92 7.37 9.04 -15.63
C PRO A 92 6.46 9.91 -16.51
N GLY A 93 5.81 10.90 -15.90
CA GLY A 93 4.97 11.86 -16.62
C GLY A 93 3.53 11.37 -16.93
N LEU A 94 3.17 10.14 -16.58
CA LEU A 94 1.80 9.63 -16.81
C LEU A 94 0.81 10.00 -15.69
N VAL A 95 1.27 10.51 -14.57
CA VAL A 95 0.45 10.83 -13.39
C VAL A 95 0.66 12.29 -13.00
N ARG A 96 -0.43 13.02 -12.80
CA ARG A 96 -0.46 14.44 -12.44
C ARG A 96 0.06 14.70 -11.04
N ALA A 97 -0.37 13.88 -10.08
CA ALA A 97 0.00 14.01 -8.68
C ALA A 97 -0.21 12.69 -7.91
N TYR A 98 0.46 12.56 -6.79
CA TYR A 98 0.30 11.44 -5.87
C TYR A 98 -0.27 11.90 -4.53
N ILE A 99 -1.20 11.10 -3.98
CA ILE A 99 -1.65 11.17 -2.59
C ILE A 99 -1.34 9.81 -1.98
N LEU A 100 -0.38 9.75 -1.05
CA LEU A 100 0.08 8.50 -0.46
C LEU A 100 -0.30 8.44 1.02
N THR A 101 -0.85 7.32 1.45
CA THR A 101 -1.26 7.10 2.84
C THR A 101 -0.85 5.71 3.33
N GLY A 102 -0.30 5.62 4.53
CA GLY A 102 0.15 4.34 5.09
C GLY A 102 1.14 3.58 4.21
N THR A 103 1.90 4.27 3.36
CA THR A 103 2.80 3.65 2.37
C THR A 103 4.11 3.21 3.01
N PRO A 104 4.49 1.91 3.00
CA PRO A 104 5.78 1.47 3.50
C PRO A 104 6.90 1.78 2.49
N GLY A 105 7.32 3.04 2.42
CA GLY A 105 8.37 3.52 1.53
C GLY A 105 9.77 3.03 1.90
N PHE A 106 10.00 2.80 3.19
CA PHE A 106 11.26 2.25 3.72
C PHE A 106 11.00 0.91 4.38
N THR A 107 11.99 0.01 4.36
CA THR A 107 11.86 -1.28 5.06
C THR A 107 11.88 -1.04 6.58
N PRO A 108 10.77 -1.22 7.29
CA PRO A 108 10.64 -0.79 8.68
C PRO A 108 11.39 -1.69 9.67
N VAL A 109 11.76 -2.91 9.27
CA VAL A 109 12.37 -3.89 10.17
C VAL A 109 13.88 -3.91 9.97
N PRO A 110 14.68 -3.56 11.00
CA PRO A 110 16.13 -3.73 10.96
C PRO A 110 16.49 -5.20 10.63
N ARG A 111 17.43 -5.41 9.70
CA ARG A 111 17.88 -6.76 9.29
C ARG A 111 18.18 -7.69 10.49
N LYS A 112 18.77 -7.16 11.58
CA LYS A 112 19.05 -7.92 12.79
C LYS A 112 17.77 -8.45 13.45
N LYS A 113 16.72 -7.63 13.59
CA LYS A 113 15.42 -8.09 14.11
C LYS A 113 14.77 -9.12 13.20
N LEU A 114 14.81 -8.92 11.88
CA LEU A 114 14.29 -9.87 10.92
C LEU A 114 15.02 -11.23 11.00
N MET A 115 16.35 -11.23 11.15
CA MET A 115 17.14 -12.46 11.33
C MET A 115 16.78 -13.20 12.63
N VAL A 116 16.57 -12.50 13.73
CA VAL A 116 16.11 -13.08 14.98
C VAL A 116 14.73 -13.73 14.81
N PHE A 117 13.80 -13.04 14.16
CA PHE A 117 12.47 -13.59 13.87
C PHE A 117 12.54 -14.83 12.97
N ILE A 118 13.39 -14.84 11.95
CA ILE A 118 13.59 -16.01 11.08
C ILE A 118 14.19 -17.17 11.88
N ALA A 119 15.17 -16.91 12.75
CA ALA A 119 15.77 -17.93 13.59
C ALA A 119 14.76 -18.54 14.56
N VAL A 120 13.97 -17.73 15.26
CA VAL A 120 12.90 -18.17 16.16
C VAL A 120 11.85 -19.01 15.41
N ALA A 121 11.45 -18.56 14.19
CA ALA A 121 10.52 -19.31 13.36
C ALA A 121 11.08 -20.68 12.93
N LYS A 122 12.38 -20.76 12.58
CA LYS A 122 13.04 -22.02 12.22
C LYS A 122 13.13 -22.98 13.41
N ILE A 123 13.51 -22.48 14.60
CA ILE A 123 13.56 -23.27 15.83
C ILE A 123 12.16 -23.77 16.20
N GLY A 124 11.15 -22.89 16.17
CA GLY A 124 9.76 -23.27 16.40
C GLY A 124 9.30 -24.36 15.44
N ASN A 125 9.60 -24.23 14.14
CA ASN A 125 9.23 -25.24 13.15
C ASN A 125 9.88 -26.61 13.40
N TRP A 126 11.08 -26.63 13.93
CA TRP A 126 11.77 -27.87 14.34
C TRP A 126 11.10 -28.53 15.57
N ILE A 127 10.73 -27.75 16.60
CA ILE A 127 10.00 -28.21 17.77
C ILE A 127 8.66 -28.84 17.39
N PHE A 128 7.94 -28.25 16.44
CA PHE A 128 6.64 -28.76 15.97
C PHE A 128 6.71 -30.04 15.13
N GLN A 129 7.91 -30.53 14.79
CA GLN A 129 8.07 -31.86 14.21
C GLN A 129 7.99 -32.97 15.25
N LEU A 130 8.11 -32.64 16.56
CA LEU A 130 8.01 -33.60 17.62
C LEU A 130 6.57 -34.10 17.83
N PRO A 131 6.35 -35.38 18.14
CA PRO A 131 5.03 -35.92 18.41
C PRO A 131 4.30 -35.15 19.53
N GLY A 132 3.01 -34.84 19.33
CA GLY A 132 2.19 -34.08 20.27
C GLY A 132 2.15 -32.57 20.06
N PHE A 133 3.20 -31.96 19.51
CA PHE A 133 3.22 -30.50 19.27
C PHE A 133 2.49 -30.06 17.99
N ARG A 134 2.19 -30.99 17.08
CA ARG A 134 1.46 -30.70 15.82
C ARG A 134 0.07 -30.12 16.05
N LEU A 135 -0.63 -30.50 17.11
CA LEU A 135 -1.98 -30.02 17.42
C LEU A 135 -2.05 -28.53 17.74
N VAL A 136 -0.97 -27.97 18.30
CA VAL A 136 -0.91 -26.54 18.67
C VAL A 136 -0.13 -25.69 17.66
N GLN A 137 0.46 -26.31 16.64
CA GLN A 137 1.34 -25.65 15.67
C GLN A 137 0.68 -24.45 15.00
N ASP A 138 -0.55 -24.61 14.52
CA ASP A 138 -1.26 -23.54 13.79
C ASP A 138 -1.64 -22.39 14.70
N SER A 139 -2.02 -22.66 15.95
CA SER A 139 -2.35 -21.63 16.93
C SER A 139 -1.13 -20.81 17.31
N VAL A 140 0.01 -21.49 17.56
CA VAL A 140 1.28 -20.82 17.88
C VAL A 140 1.83 -20.05 16.69
N ARG A 141 1.73 -20.59 15.47
CA ARG A 141 2.09 -19.86 14.24
C ARG A 141 1.24 -18.62 14.06
N LYS A 142 -0.08 -18.72 14.22
CA LYS A 142 -1.00 -17.55 14.14
C LYS A 142 -0.59 -16.48 15.15
N TRP A 143 -0.39 -16.87 16.40
CA TRP A 143 0.04 -15.97 17.47
C TRP A 143 1.40 -15.32 17.16
N TYR A 144 2.37 -16.11 16.71
CA TYR A 144 3.71 -15.63 16.34
C TYR A 144 3.64 -14.58 15.22
N TYR A 145 2.94 -14.88 14.10
CA TYR A 145 2.79 -13.93 13.00
C TYR A 145 1.97 -12.69 13.39
N TYR A 146 1.08 -12.83 14.36
CA TYR A 146 0.40 -11.70 14.97
C TYR A 146 1.36 -10.77 15.70
N VAL A 147 2.21 -11.31 16.58
CA VAL A 147 3.17 -10.56 17.40
C VAL A 147 4.24 -9.89 16.54
N VAL A 148 4.71 -10.54 15.48
CA VAL A 148 5.73 -9.97 14.58
C VAL A 148 5.15 -9.05 13.50
N GLY A 149 3.84 -8.81 13.50
CA GLY A 149 3.18 -7.93 12.52
C GLY A 149 3.08 -8.50 11.10
N ALA A 150 3.31 -9.81 10.92
CA ALA A 150 3.33 -10.48 9.61
C ALA A 150 2.04 -11.27 9.32
N ARG A 151 0.90 -10.81 9.81
CA ARG A 151 -0.42 -11.46 9.65
C ARG A 151 -0.78 -11.70 8.20
N GLU A 152 -0.50 -10.74 7.34
CA GLU A 152 -0.84 -10.80 5.92
C GLU A 152 -0.03 -11.89 5.19
N PHE A 153 1.22 -12.10 5.57
CA PHE A 153 2.03 -13.21 5.08
C PHE A 153 1.46 -14.58 5.47
N TYR A 154 0.94 -14.70 6.70
CA TYR A 154 0.33 -15.94 7.17
C TYR A 154 -0.98 -16.24 6.41
N ARG A 155 -1.78 -15.23 6.10
CA ARG A 155 -3.04 -15.37 5.37
C ARG A 155 -2.86 -15.64 3.88
N ALA A 156 -1.74 -15.21 3.31
CA ALA A 156 -1.45 -15.43 1.90
C ALA A 156 -1.16 -16.91 1.62
N ASN A 157 -1.79 -17.48 0.60
CA ASN A 157 -1.64 -18.87 0.19
C ASN A 157 -1.12 -18.97 -1.24
N GLY A 158 -0.54 -20.12 -1.59
CA GLY A 158 -0.10 -20.40 -2.95
C GLY A 158 0.85 -19.32 -3.51
N VAL A 159 0.61 -18.89 -4.74
CA VAL A 159 1.40 -17.86 -5.44
C VAL A 159 1.42 -16.53 -4.70
N MET A 160 0.31 -16.15 -4.03
CA MET A 160 0.21 -14.88 -3.33
C MET A 160 1.18 -14.75 -2.13
N ARG A 161 1.61 -15.86 -1.53
CA ARG A 161 2.65 -15.85 -0.50
C ARG A 161 4.01 -15.42 -1.07
N GLN A 162 4.35 -15.91 -2.26
CA GLN A 162 5.59 -15.51 -2.93
C GLN A 162 5.49 -14.07 -3.44
N VAL A 163 4.33 -13.66 -3.96
CA VAL A 163 4.04 -12.25 -4.31
C VAL A 163 4.26 -11.33 -3.12
N PHE A 164 3.70 -11.66 -1.94
CA PHE A 164 3.89 -10.86 -0.73
C PHE A 164 5.37 -10.69 -0.38
N LYS A 165 6.13 -11.80 -0.45
CA LYS A 165 7.58 -11.79 -0.18
C LYS A 165 8.31 -10.87 -1.16
N ASN A 166 8.08 -11.01 -2.46
CA ASN A 166 8.69 -10.18 -3.50
C ASN A 166 8.42 -8.69 -3.25
N ILE A 167 7.17 -8.35 -2.93
CA ILE A 167 6.74 -6.97 -2.68
C ILE A 167 7.43 -6.39 -1.44
N VAL A 168 7.49 -7.12 -0.33
CA VAL A 168 8.04 -6.60 0.94
C VAL A 168 9.57 -6.47 0.88
N GLU A 169 10.25 -7.38 0.17
CA GLU A 169 11.71 -7.38 0.03
C GLU A 169 12.22 -6.28 -0.91
N GLU A 170 11.38 -5.79 -1.84
CA GLU A 170 11.80 -4.77 -2.80
C GLU A 170 12.03 -3.42 -2.11
N ARG A 171 13.20 -2.82 -2.32
CA ARG A 171 13.56 -1.51 -1.76
C ARG A 171 13.07 -0.40 -2.68
N LEU A 172 12.44 0.62 -2.09
CA LEU A 172 11.82 1.73 -2.81
C LEU A 172 12.44 3.10 -2.49
N ASP A 173 13.37 3.14 -1.56
CA ASP A 173 14.03 4.37 -1.12
C ASP A 173 14.62 5.18 -2.29
N ALA A 174 15.29 4.52 -3.24
CA ALA A 174 15.84 5.17 -4.43
C ALA A 174 14.77 5.65 -5.44
N LEU A 175 13.54 5.10 -5.39
CA LEU A 175 12.47 5.46 -6.33
C LEU A 175 11.72 6.72 -5.91
N MET A 176 11.80 7.12 -4.65
CA MET A 176 11.09 8.30 -4.15
C MET A 176 11.62 9.61 -4.74
N VAL A 177 12.92 9.67 -5.02
CA VAL A 177 13.53 10.83 -5.68
C VAL A 177 13.05 11.01 -7.13
N ALA A 178 12.46 9.97 -7.74
CA ALA A 178 11.91 10.04 -9.08
C ALA A 178 10.49 10.66 -9.12
N ILE A 179 9.90 11.00 -7.97
CA ILE A 179 8.62 11.71 -7.92
C ILE A 179 8.88 13.19 -8.10
N HIS A 180 8.69 13.68 -9.33
CA HIS A 180 8.87 15.08 -9.70
C HIS A 180 7.56 15.87 -9.80
N VAL A 181 6.42 15.20 -9.61
CA VAL A 181 5.08 15.80 -9.60
C VAL A 181 4.64 16.09 -8.16
N PRO A 182 3.63 16.96 -7.94
CA PRO A 182 3.11 17.23 -6.61
C PRO A 182 2.74 15.93 -5.87
N CYS A 183 3.13 15.81 -4.61
CA CYS A 183 2.87 14.67 -3.77
C CYS A 183 2.32 15.10 -2.40
N LEU A 184 1.19 14.53 -1.98
CA LEU A 184 0.65 14.71 -0.65
C LEU A 184 0.78 13.39 0.14
N LEU A 185 1.39 13.48 1.31
CA LEU A 185 1.47 12.39 2.28
C LEU A 185 0.44 12.64 3.36
N VAL A 186 -0.56 11.76 3.51
CA VAL A 186 -1.59 11.84 4.56
C VAL A 186 -1.47 10.64 5.46
N TRP A 187 -1.24 10.85 6.75
CA TRP A 187 -0.93 9.76 7.67
C TRP A 187 -1.71 9.82 8.96
N GLY A 188 -2.14 8.65 9.45
CA GLY A 188 -2.69 8.56 10.80
C GLY A 188 -1.57 8.65 11.85
N GLN A 189 -1.79 9.43 12.90
CA GLN A 189 -0.84 9.54 14.02
C GLN A 189 -0.64 8.21 14.74
N GLU A 190 -1.72 7.42 14.84
CA GLU A 190 -1.74 6.12 15.52
C GLU A 190 -1.44 4.94 14.58
N ASP A 191 -0.87 5.20 13.38
CA ASP A 191 -0.49 4.14 12.45
C ASP A 191 0.66 3.29 13.01
N GLN A 192 0.32 2.10 13.49
CA GLN A 192 1.29 1.13 14.02
C GLN A 192 1.88 0.22 12.96
N ILE A 193 1.31 0.17 11.75
CA ILE A 193 1.79 -0.64 10.63
C ILE A 193 2.91 0.10 9.90
N THR A 194 2.66 1.36 9.58
CA THR A 194 3.63 2.28 8.99
C THR A 194 3.73 3.53 9.86
N PRO A 195 4.53 3.51 10.93
CA PRO A 195 4.62 4.63 11.86
C PRO A 195 5.00 5.95 11.18
N THR A 196 4.56 7.06 11.75
CA THR A 196 4.67 8.43 11.19
C THR A 196 6.09 8.84 10.81
N TRP A 197 7.14 8.24 11.42
CA TRP A 197 8.53 8.50 11.03
C TRP A 197 8.80 8.11 9.56
N ILE A 198 8.07 7.12 9.02
CA ILE A 198 8.16 6.73 7.60
C ILE A 198 7.66 7.87 6.72
N ALA A 199 6.50 8.45 7.06
CA ALA A 199 5.94 9.59 6.33
C ALA A 199 6.86 10.82 6.38
N LYS A 200 7.42 11.12 7.55
CA LYS A 200 8.38 12.22 7.73
C LYS A 200 9.61 12.04 6.84
N ARG A 201 10.19 10.84 6.84
CA ARG A 201 11.35 10.53 6.00
C ARG A 201 11.01 10.52 4.51
N MET A 202 9.80 10.08 4.12
CA MET A 202 9.32 10.21 2.73
C MET A 202 9.20 11.68 2.33
N HIS A 203 8.69 12.52 3.22
CA HIS A 203 8.59 13.97 3.01
C HIS A 203 9.97 14.63 2.83
N GLU A 204 10.96 14.23 3.60
CA GLU A 204 12.34 14.68 3.44
C GLU A 204 12.99 14.22 2.11
N THR A 205 12.51 13.11 1.53
CA THR A 205 13.08 12.51 0.32
C THR A 205 12.38 12.99 -0.96
N ILE A 206 11.07 13.22 -0.93
CA ILE A 206 10.26 13.64 -2.08
C ILE A 206 10.19 15.17 -2.11
N GLU A 207 10.92 15.78 -3.01
CA GLU A 207 11.12 17.24 -3.08
C GLU A 207 9.82 18.05 -3.11
N LYS A 208 8.84 17.63 -3.93
CA LYS A 208 7.56 18.33 -4.10
C LYS A 208 6.45 17.74 -3.22
N SER A 209 6.79 17.33 -2.00
CA SER A 209 5.79 16.75 -1.11
C SER A 209 5.27 17.72 -0.06
N GLN A 210 4.05 17.45 0.38
CA GLN A 210 3.42 18.01 1.57
C GLN A 210 3.09 16.87 2.52
N LEU A 211 3.10 17.11 3.83
CA LEU A 211 2.80 16.11 4.84
C LEU A 211 1.67 16.59 5.76
N ILE A 212 0.64 15.76 5.91
CA ILE A 212 -0.44 15.93 6.87
C ILE A 212 -0.47 14.70 7.78
N ILE A 213 -0.38 14.93 9.09
CA ILE A 213 -0.57 13.88 10.11
C ILE A 213 -1.92 14.15 10.77
N LEU A 214 -2.82 13.17 10.68
CA LEU A 214 -4.15 13.23 11.27
C LEU A 214 -4.11 12.67 12.70
N PRO A 215 -4.42 13.47 13.73
CA PRO A 215 -4.47 13.00 15.12
C PRO A 215 -5.46 11.83 15.26
N ASP A 216 -5.27 10.95 16.20
CA ASP A 216 -6.18 9.83 16.55
C ASP A 216 -6.60 8.90 15.39
N ALA A 217 -5.96 9.02 14.22
CA ALA A 217 -6.23 8.20 13.05
C ALA A 217 -5.23 7.06 12.94
N ASP A 218 -5.70 5.89 12.47
CA ASP A 218 -4.88 4.71 12.28
C ASP A 218 -4.43 4.52 10.80
N HIS A 219 -3.85 3.34 10.50
CA HIS A 219 -3.42 2.95 9.16
C HIS A 219 -4.53 3.01 8.10
N GLY A 220 -5.77 2.82 8.51
CA GLY A 220 -6.93 2.73 7.63
C GLY A 220 -7.65 4.06 7.37
N VAL A 221 -7.10 5.20 7.72
CA VAL A 221 -7.77 6.51 7.68
C VAL A 221 -8.49 6.78 6.36
N SER A 222 -7.92 6.40 5.22
CA SER A 222 -8.51 6.66 3.89
C SER A 222 -9.82 5.91 3.61
N PHE A 223 -10.09 4.82 4.32
CA PHE A 223 -11.32 4.03 4.13
C PHE A 223 -12.15 3.84 5.40
N ARG A 224 -11.59 4.12 6.58
CA ARG A 224 -12.32 4.07 7.86
C ARG A 224 -12.91 5.42 8.23
N GLU A 225 -12.20 6.50 7.88
CA GLU A 225 -12.58 7.89 8.16
C GLU A 225 -12.55 8.70 6.84
N PRO A 226 -13.34 8.30 5.81
CA PRO A 226 -13.21 8.85 4.48
C PRO A 226 -13.56 10.34 4.41
N GLU A 227 -14.48 10.84 5.23
CA GLU A 227 -14.82 12.26 5.32
C GLU A 227 -13.60 13.08 5.76
N ARG A 228 -12.97 12.65 6.84
CA ARG A 228 -11.79 13.30 7.39
C ARG A 228 -10.60 13.24 6.43
N PHE A 229 -10.44 12.12 5.75
CA PHE A 229 -9.41 11.99 4.71
C PHE A 229 -9.68 12.93 3.53
N VAL A 230 -10.93 13.03 3.06
CA VAL A 230 -11.33 13.94 1.98
C VAL A 230 -11.10 15.39 2.38
N ASP A 231 -11.45 15.80 3.60
CA ASP A 231 -11.22 17.16 4.07
C ASP A 231 -9.73 17.52 4.11
N ALA A 232 -8.87 16.56 4.43
CA ALA A 232 -7.42 16.74 4.41
C ALA A 232 -6.85 16.88 2.98
N ILE A 233 -7.38 16.16 2.00
CA ILE A 233 -6.83 16.15 0.63
C ILE A 233 -7.44 17.22 -0.29
N VAL A 234 -8.64 17.75 0.01
CA VAL A 234 -9.32 18.72 -0.86
C VAL A 234 -8.54 20.02 -1.08
N PRO A 235 -7.86 20.62 -0.08
CA PRO A 235 -6.99 21.77 -0.34
C PRO A 235 -5.93 21.50 -1.40
N PHE A 236 -5.23 20.36 -1.30
CA PHE A 236 -4.23 19.94 -2.27
C PHE A 236 -4.84 19.68 -3.66
N LEU A 237 -5.99 19.00 -3.73
CA LEU A 237 -6.69 18.74 -5.00
C LEU A 237 -7.12 20.01 -5.75
N LYS A 238 -7.27 21.14 -5.05
CA LYS A 238 -7.60 22.44 -5.66
C LYS A 238 -6.39 23.15 -6.26
N THR A 239 -5.18 22.76 -5.90
CA THR A 239 -3.93 23.35 -6.41
C THR A 239 -3.38 22.65 -7.64
N ILE A 240 -3.97 21.53 -8.03
CA ILE A 240 -3.57 20.68 -9.16
C ILE A 240 -4.62 20.82 -10.26
#